data_48d5c14d32821897483c95bf0fd4840e
#
_entry.id   48d5c14d32821897483c95bf0fd4840e
#
_cell.length_a   1.000
_cell.length_b   1.000
_cell.length_c   1.000
_cell.angle_alpha   90.00
_cell.angle_beta   90.00
_cell.angle_gamma   90.00
#
_symmetry.space_group_name_H-M   'P 1'
#
loop_
_entity.id
_entity.type
_entity.pdbx_description
1 polymer ?
#
loop_
_entity_poly.entity_id
_entity_poly.type
_entity_poly.pdbx_seq_one_letter_code
_entity_poly.pdbx_strand_id
1 'polypeptide(L)'
;AQYAGDPSMRISHECLYQWIYAKPQRALDLRQYLARGRKRRTRKKGRKAKGPRIPMRVPIADRPEAVGSRKGFGHFESDTVVGAAPSRRCMNTQVERRSRRLFARLVDDKSASATARAEYEIFKDMPPAARVDRTWDNGTEASLHMLVDEALGMLTYFADPYSSWQRGSNENRNGRIRRYLPKGT
;
A
#
# COMPACT_ATOMS: atom_id res chain seq x y z
N ALA A 1 -0.15 -2.99 -41.00
CA ALA A 1 -0.29 -1.53 -40.86
C ALA A 1 0.19 -0.89 -42.16
N GLN A 2 -0.57 0.09 -42.67
CA GLN A 2 -0.34 0.73 -43.99
C GLN A 2 1.04 1.39 -44.13
N TYR A 3 1.66 1.78 -43.01
CA TYR A 3 2.94 2.53 -42.99
C TYR A 3 4.00 1.84 -42.09
N ALA A 4 3.99 0.53 -42.02
CA ALA A 4 4.89 -0.21 -41.10
C ALA A 4 6.39 0.03 -41.34
N GLY A 5 6.79 0.35 -42.60
CA GLY A 5 8.16 0.62 -43.00
C GLY A 5 8.62 2.07 -42.97
N ASP A 6 7.73 3.02 -42.73
CA ASP A 6 8.06 4.44 -42.79
C ASP A 6 8.18 5.06 -41.38
N PRO A 7 9.40 5.40 -40.92
CA PRO A 7 9.62 6.03 -39.62
C PRO A 7 8.97 7.40 -39.48
N SER A 8 8.78 8.15 -40.58
CA SER A 8 8.17 9.50 -40.55
C SER A 8 6.68 9.43 -40.23
N MET A 9 6.03 8.31 -40.49
CA MET A 9 4.61 8.05 -40.20
C MET A 9 4.37 7.47 -38.81
N ARG A 10 5.39 7.38 -37.96
CA ARG A 10 5.28 6.91 -36.57
C ARG A 10 5.10 8.09 -35.63
N ILE A 11 4.02 8.06 -34.86
CA ILE A 11 3.76 9.04 -33.82
C ILE A 11 3.63 8.35 -32.47
N SER A 12 4.22 8.95 -31.41
CA SER A 12 4.03 8.43 -30.06
C SER A 12 2.64 8.80 -29.54
N HIS A 13 2.06 7.98 -28.66
CA HIS A 13 0.80 8.28 -27.99
C HIS A 13 0.86 9.63 -27.24
N GLU A 14 2.04 10.01 -26.74
CA GLU A 14 2.27 11.28 -26.06
C GLU A 14 2.09 12.47 -27.01
N CYS A 15 2.68 12.42 -28.21
CA CYS A 15 2.50 13.44 -29.22
C CYS A 15 1.02 13.58 -29.63
N LEU A 16 0.31 12.46 -29.76
CA LEU A 16 -1.11 12.48 -30.07
C LEU A 16 -1.92 13.18 -28.97
N TYR A 17 -1.65 12.87 -27.70
CA TYR A 17 -2.29 13.57 -26.58
C TYR A 17 -1.93 15.06 -26.54
N GLN A 18 -0.67 15.44 -26.80
CA GLN A 18 -0.26 16.85 -26.86
C GLN A 18 -1.03 17.58 -27.94
N TRP A 19 -1.17 16.98 -29.12
CA TRP A 19 -1.93 17.55 -30.23
C TRP A 19 -3.42 17.73 -29.90
N ILE A 20 -4.10 16.68 -29.40
CA ILE A 20 -5.52 16.73 -29.02
C ILE A 20 -5.82 17.85 -28.01
N TYR A 21 -4.92 18.09 -27.06
CA TYR A 21 -5.10 19.11 -26.03
C TYR A 21 -4.49 20.48 -26.38
N ALA A 22 -3.87 20.63 -27.56
CA ALA A 22 -3.31 21.91 -28.02
C ALA A 22 -4.40 22.95 -28.20
N LYS A 23 -4.03 24.23 -28.03
CA LYS A 23 -4.98 25.35 -28.17
C LYS A 23 -5.75 25.36 -29.53
N PRO A 24 -5.08 25.12 -30.70
CA PRO A 24 -5.76 25.12 -31.98
C PRO A 24 -6.86 24.06 -32.11
N GLN A 25 -6.71 22.88 -31.49
CA GLN A 25 -7.68 21.79 -31.60
C GLN A 25 -8.83 21.87 -30.60
N ARG A 26 -8.87 22.86 -29.72
CA ARG A 26 -9.92 22.97 -28.69
C ARG A 26 -11.32 23.18 -29.31
N ALA A 27 -11.41 23.84 -30.45
CA ALA A 27 -12.66 24.02 -31.15
C ALA A 27 -13.26 22.70 -31.68
N LEU A 28 -12.42 21.73 -31.99
CA LEU A 28 -12.84 20.41 -32.48
C LEU A 28 -13.26 19.44 -31.35
N ASP A 29 -13.02 19.81 -30.10
CA ASP A 29 -13.31 19.03 -28.89
C ASP A 29 -12.98 17.53 -28.99
N LEU A 30 -11.82 17.21 -29.61
CA LEU A 30 -11.40 15.83 -29.88
C LEU A 30 -11.24 14.96 -28.62
N ARG A 31 -11.17 15.57 -27.44
CA ARG A 31 -11.09 14.85 -26.16
C ARG A 31 -12.31 13.96 -25.89
N GLN A 32 -13.47 14.27 -26.45
CA GLN A 32 -14.68 13.46 -26.29
C GLN A 32 -14.53 12.03 -26.82
N TYR A 33 -13.63 11.83 -27.79
CA TYR A 33 -13.31 10.52 -28.36
C TYR A 33 -12.25 9.75 -27.56
N LEU A 34 -11.68 10.36 -26.52
CA LEU A 34 -10.75 9.66 -25.64
C LEU A 34 -11.51 8.87 -24.57
N ALA A 35 -11.02 7.68 -24.23
CA ALA A 35 -11.64 6.76 -23.26
C ALA A 35 -12.01 7.40 -21.90
N ARG A 36 -11.32 8.47 -21.49
CA ARG A 36 -11.59 9.19 -20.23
C ARG A 36 -12.18 10.58 -20.40
N GLY A 37 -12.26 11.14 -21.58
CA GLY A 37 -12.88 12.43 -21.92
C GLY A 37 -12.49 13.64 -21.04
N ARG A 38 -11.31 13.64 -20.42
CA ARG A 38 -10.92 14.65 -19.41
C ARG A 38 -10.83 16.04 -20.03
N LYS A 39 -11.40 17.04 -19.36
CA LYS A 39 -11.35 18.45 -19.82
C LYS A 39 -9.93 19.02 -19.89
N ARG A 40 -9.01 18.54 -19.08
CA ARG A 40 -7.61 18.97 -19.06
C ARG A 40 -6.69 17.75 -18.96
N ARG A 41 -5.56 17.84 -19.64
CA ARG A 41 -4.51 16.86 -19.51
C ARG A 41 -3.82 17.02 -18.14
N THR A 42 -3.81 15.96 -17.36
CA THR A 42 -3.02 15.93 -16.14
C THR A 42 -1.59 15.53 -16.52
N ARG A 43 -0.64 16.47 -16.43
CA ARG A 43 0.78 16.13 -16.55
C ARG A 43 1.10 15.06 -15.50
N LYS A 44 1.72 13.96 -15.91
CA LYS A 44 2.40 13.08 -14.95
C LYS A 44 3.51 13.93 -14.34
N LYS A 45 3.27 14.48 -13.16
CA LYS A 45 4.37 15.05 -12.36
C LYS A 45 5.32 13.91 -12.10
N GLY A 46 6.56 14.03 -12.57
CA GLY A 46 7.63 13.10 -12.19
C GLY A 46 7.58 12.94 -10.67
N ARG A 47 7.62 11.72 -10.18
CA ARG A 47 7.66 11.49 -8.73
C ARG A 47 8.99 12.07 -8.26
N LYS A 48 8.93 13.17 -7.53
CA LYS A 48 10.09 13.59 -6.73
C LYS A 48 10.36 12.42 -5.77
N ALA A 49 11.58 11.91 -5.79
CA ALA A 49 12.05 11.00 -4.75
C ALA A 49 11.84 11.70 -3.42
N LYS A 50 10.83 11.28 -2.68
CA LYS A 50 10.65 11.71 -1.29
C LYS A 50 11.65 10.91 -0.50
N GLY A 51 12.49 11.58 0.28
CA GLY A 51 13.42 10.93 1.19
C GLY A 51 12.73 9.89 2.08
N PRO A 52 13.49 9.07 2.79
CA PRO A 52 12.93 8.01 3.62
C PRO A 52 11.96 8.62 4.64
N ARG A 53 10.70 8.20 4.56
CA ARG A 53 9.62 8.67 5.46
C ARG A 53 9.56 7.86 6.73
N ILE A 54 10.18 6.69 6.73
CA ILE A 54 10.18 5.72 7.81
C ILE A 54 11.63 5.59 8.26
N PRO A 55 11.97 6.01 9.50
CA PRO A 55 13.32 5.90 10.02
C PRO A 55 13.69 4.42 10.20
N MET A 56 14.97 4.08 10.08
CA MET A 56 15.53 2.74 10.32
C MET A 56 14.76 1.60 9.64
N ARG A 57 14.25 1.85 8.45
CA ARG A 57 13.49 0.89 7.67
C ARG A 57 14.34 -0.32 7.28
N VAL A 58 13.92 -1.53 7.67
CA VAL A 58 14.54 -2.79 7.25
C VAL A 58 13.77 -3.33 6.03
N PRO A 59 14.41 -3.54 4.88
CA PRO A 59 13.73 -4.05 3.69
C PRO A 59 13.31 -5.52 3.88
N ILE A 60 12.25 -5.93 3.19
CA ILE A 60 11.77 -7.33 3.23
C ILE A 60 12.81 -8.32 2.72
N ALA A 61 13.75 -7.88 1.91
CA ALA A 61 14.86 -8.70 1.41
C ALA A 61 15.75 -9.23 2.55
N ASP A 62 15.87 -8.48 3.65
CA ASP A 62 16.67 -8.86 4.82
C ASP A 62 15.91 -9.79 5.78
N ARG A 63 14.64 -10.10 5.48
CA ARG A 63 13.83 -11.03 6.26
C ARG A 63 14.31 -12.46 6.01
N PRO A 64 14.49 -13.30 7.07
CA PRO A 64 14.90 -14.67 6.90
C PRO A 64 14.02 -15.44 5.91
N GLU A 65 14.65 -16.20 5.01
CA GLU A 65 13.93 -16.94 3.95
C GLU A 65 12.94 -17.96 4.54
N ALA A 66 13.26 -18.53 5.71
CA ALA A 66 12.39 -19.47 6.43
C ALA A 66 10.98 -18.89 6.69
N VAL A 67 10.86 -17.57 6.88
CA VAL A 67 9.56 -16.89 7.04
C VAL A 67 8.72 -16.98 5.77
N GLY A 68 9.36 -17.07 4.60
CA GLY A 68 8.69 -17.26 3.30
C GLY A 68 7.91 -18.58 3.22
N SER A 69 8.43 -19.64 3.86
CA SER A 69 7.81 -20.98 3.84
C SER A 69 6.47 -21.07 4.57
N ARG A 70 6.13 -20.10 5.43
CA ARG A 70 4.92 -20.08 6.27
C ARG A 70 4.79 -21.30 7.21
N LYS A 71 5.86 -21.97 7.53
CA LYS A 71 5.88 -23.12 8.46
C LYS A 71 5.96 -22.70 9.92
N GLY A 72 6.59 -21.56 10.21
CA GLY A 72 6.70 -20.97 11.53
C GLY A 72 5.46 -20.17 11.94
N PHE A 73 5.21 -20.05 13.24
CA PHE A 73 4.26 -19.11 13.82
C PHE A 73 4.96 -17.81 14.22
N GLY A 74 4.16 -16.77 14.49
CA GLY A 74 4.65 -15.50 15.00
C GLY A 74 5.09 -14.50 13.93
N HIS A 75 4.79 -14.77 12.67
CA HIS A 75 5.11 -13.92 11.54
C HIS A 75 3.84 -13.24 11.01
N PHE A 76 3.78 -11.92 11.07
CA PHE A 76 2.57 -11.16 10.75
C PHE A 76 2.69 -10.33 9.47
N GLU A 77 1.57 -10.11 8.83
CA GLU A 77 1.39 -9.09 7.80
C GLU A 77 0.49 -8.00 8.38
N SER A 78 0.98 -6.76 8.36
CA SER A 78 0.33 -5.59 8.99
C SER A 78 -0.25 -4.67 7.94
N ASP A 79 -1.43 -4.08 8.21
CA ASP A 79 -2.08 -3.10 7.34
C ASP A 79 -3.06 -2.22 8.10
N THR A 80 -3.50 -1.14 7.46
CA THR A 80 -4.54 -0.28 7.98
C THR A 80 -5.72 -0.20 7.01
N VAL A 81 -6.86 -0.69 7.43
CA VAL A 81 -8.12 -0.60 6.69
C VAL A 81 -8.80 0.72 7.05
N VAL A 82 -8.84 1.65 6.09
CA VAL A 82 -9.43 2.97 6.28
C VAL A 82 -10.95 2.91 6.10
N GLY A 83 -11.69 3.55 7.01
CA GLY A 83 -13.15 3.73 6.93
C GLY A 83 -13.57 4.77 5.89
N ALA A 84 -14.85 5.15 5.89
CA ALA A 84 -15.40 6.18 5.00
C ALA A 84 -15.02 7.59 5.44
N ALA A 85 -14.96 8.52 4.49
CA ALA A 85 -15.01 9.94 4.81
C ALA A 85 -16.46 10.35 5.21
N PRO A 86 -16.64 11.26 6.16
CA PRO A 86 -15.63 12.07 6.83
C PRO A 86 -14.96 11.40 8.05
N SER A 87 -15.34 10.18 8.40
CA SER A 87 -14.71 9.45 9.50
C SER A 87 -13.23 9.24 9.24
N ARG A 88 -12.39 9.56 10.23
CA ARG A 88 -10.96 9.24 10.21
C ARG A 88 -10.67 7.85 10.78
N ARG A 89 -11.69 7.17 11.31
CA ARG A 89 -11.53 5.87 11.96
C ARG A 89 -11.00 4.85 11.00
N CYS A 90 -10.04 4.11 11.49
CA CYS A 90 -9.37 3.05 10.75
C CYS A 90 -9.38 1.77 11.59
N MET A 91 -9.03 0.67 10.97
CA MET A 91 -8.80 -0.59 11.66
C MET A 91 -7.36 -1.02 11.37
N ASN A 92 -6.53 -1.08 12.42
CA ASN A 92 -5.24 -1.74 12.34
C ASN A 92 -5.48 -3.24 12.29
N THR A 93 -4.88 -3.92 11.32
CA THR A 93 -5.04 -5.35 11.09
C THR A 93 -3.69 -6.05 11.08
N GLN A 94 -3.62 -7.17 11.80
CA GLN A 94 -2.44 -8.02 11.92
C GLN A 94 -2.84 -9.44 11.54
N VAL A 95 -2.32 -9.97 10.44
CA VAL A 95 -2.62 -11.32 9.97
C VAL A 95 -1.44 -12.23 10.22
N GLU A 96 -1.61 -13.24 11.06
CA GLU A 96 -0.60 -14.27 11.25
C GLU A 96 -0.53 -15.16 10.00
N ARG A 97 0.71 -15.33 9.46
CA ARG A 97 0.91 -15.85 8.10
C ARG A 97 0.64 -17.35 7.96
N ARG A 98 0.90 -18.15 9.01
CA ARG A 98 0.69 -19.60 9.00
C ARG A 98 -0.78 -19.94 9.23
N SER A 99 -1.32 -19.52 10.37
CA SER A 99 -2.71 -19.80 10.78
C SER A 99 -3.72 -18.99 10.01
N ARG A 100 -3.28 -17.88 9.40
CA ARG A 100 -4.12 -16.85 8.77
C ARG A 100 -5.12 -16.22 9.75
N ARG A 101 -4.83 -16.30 11.04
CA ARG A 101 -5.65 -15.64 12.07
C ARG A 101 -5.49 -14.13 11.94
N LEU A 102 -6.61 -13.45 11.98
CA LEU A 102 -6.70 -12.00 11.95
C LEU A 102 -6.88 -11.46 13.36
N PHE A 103 -6.05 -10.49 13.72
CA PHE A 103 -6.23 -9.63 14.86
C PHE A 103 -6.51 -8.22 14.34
N ALA A 104 -7.47 -7.53 14.94
CA ALA A 104 -7.85 -6.20 14.48
C ALA A 104 -8.21 -5.31 15.66
N ARG A 105 -7.87 -4.04 15.54
CA ARG A 105 -8.22 -3.01 16.54
C ARG A 105 -8.64 -1.72 15.84
N LEU A 106 -9.75 -1.15 16.28
CA LEU A 106 -10.18 0.16 15.82
C LEU A 106 -9.24 1.22 16.36
N VAL A 107 -8.92 2.19 15.51
CA VAL A 107 -8.12 3.38 15.82
C VAL A 107 -8.84 4.62 15.31
N ASP A 108 -8.68 5.74 16.01
CA ASP A 108 -9.38 6.97 15.69
C ASP A 108 -8.91 7.59 14.37
N ASP A 109 -7.65 7.37 14.03
CA ASP A 109 -7.06 7.86 12.78
C ASP A 109 -5.90 6.97 12.29
N LYS A 110 -5.34 7.33 11.13
CA LYS A 110 -4.19 6.66 10.51
C LYS A 110 -2.84 7.28 10.94
N SER A 111 -2.75 7.82 12.14
CA SER A 111 -1.48 8.35 12.66
C SER A 111 -0.54 7.22 13.09
N ALA A 112 0.77 7.52 13.09
CA ALA A 112 1.77 6.55 13.55
C ALA A 112 1.61 6.22 15.03
N SER A 113 1.19 7.18 15.86
CA SER A 113 0.98 6.98 17.29
C SER A 113 -0.23 6.08 17.56
N ALA A 114 -1.36 6.29 16.86
CA ALA A 114 -2.53 5.44 16.98
C ALA A 114 -2.24 4.01 16.51
N THR A 115 -1.49 3.86 15.41
CA THR A 115 -1.04 2.59 14.86
C THR A 115 -0.13 1.85 15.85
N ALA A 116 0.91 2.50 16.36
CA ALA A 116 1.85 1.89 17.31
C ALA A 116 1.15 1.43 18.59
N ARG A 117 0.23 2.23 19.13
CA ARG A 117 -0.58 1.86 20.29
C ARG A 117 -1.45 0.63 20.01
N ALA A 118 -2.12 0.61 18.85
CA ALA A 118 -2.95 -0.53 18.47
C ALA A 118 -2.15 -1.83 18.33
N GLU A 119 -0.96 -1.76 17.73
CA GLU A 119 -0.06 -2.90 17.61
C GLU A 119 0.41 -3.39 18.98
N TYR A 120 0.87 -2.49 19.83
CA TYR A 120 1.25 -2.83 21.20
C TYR A 120 0.13 -3.57 21.93
N GLU A 121 -1.08 -3.05 21.87
CA GLU A 121 -2.25 -3.66 22.51
C GLU A 121 -2.65 -5.02 21.92
N ILE A 122 -2.37 -5.25 20.62
CA ILE A 122 -2.61 -6.55 19.98
C ILE A 122 -1.59 -7.59 20.43
N PHE A 123 -0.33 -7.18 20.60
CA PHE A 123 0.77 -8.13 20.77
C PHE A 123 1.26 -8.30 22.23
N LYS A 124 0.99 -7.33 23.13
CA LYS A 124 1.59 -7.31 24.49
C LYS A 124 1.38 -8.61 25.30
N ASP A 125 0.22 -9.23 25.15
CA ASP A 125 -0.15 -10.44 25.88
C ASP A 125 0.22 -11.74 25.16
N MET A 126 0.80 -11.64 23.95
CA MET A 126 1.26 -12.81 23.21
C MET A 126 2.65 -13.26 23.69
N PRO A 127 2.91 -14.57 23.83
CA PRO A 127 4.25 -15.05 24.10
C PRO A 127 5.25 -14.60 23.03
N PRO A 128 6.53 -14.35 23.37
CA PRO A 128 7.55 -13.95 22.38
C PRO A 128 7.65 -14.88 21.17
N ALA A 129 7.53 -16.17 21.36
CA ALA A 129 7.56 -17.16 20.27
C ALA A 129 6.35 -17.05 19.31
N ALA A 130 5.27 -16.40 19.72
CA ALA A 130 4.07 -16.18 18.90
C ALA A 130 4.02 -14.76 18.28
N ARG A 131 5.03 -13.90 18.53
CA ARG A 131 5.14 -12.52 18.01
C ARG A 131 6.57 -12.19 17.62
N VAL A 132 7.08 -12.81 16.57
CA VAL A 132 8.49 -12.73 16.16
C VAL A 132 8.74 -11.50 15.28
N ASP A 133 8.00 -11.38 14.20
CA ASP A 133 8.14 -10.28 13.26
C ASP A 133 6.83 -9.89 12.59
N ARG A 134 6.85 -8.72 11.94
CA ARG A 134 5.76 -8.25 11.09
C ARG A 134 6.27 -7.57 9.83
N THR A 135 5.46 -7.60 8.79
CA THR A 135 5.75 -6.95 7.51
C THR A 135 4.72 -5.88 7.22
N TRP A 136 5.19 -4.64 7.06
CA TRP A 136 4.42 -3.46 6.68
C TRP A 136 4.62 -3.11 5.20
N ASP A 137 3.72 -2.29 4.65
CA ASP A 137 4.02 -1.53 3.44
C ASP A 137 4.86 -0.28 3.79
N ASN A 138 5.02 0.61 2.80
CA ASN A 138 5.76 1.86 3.02
C ASN A 138 4.84 3.01 3.47
N GLY A 139 3.77 2.70 4.21
CA GLY A 139 2.87 3.69 4.79
C GLY A 139 3.50 4.41 5.98
N THR A 140 3.27 5.72 6.07
CA THR A 140 3.83 6.55 7.16
C THR A 140 3.24 6.21 8.54
N GLU A 141 2.15 5.49 8.60
CA GLU A 141 1.56 4.95 9.82
C GLU A 141 2.47 4.00 10.58
N ALA A 142 3.41 3.35 9.88
CA ALA A 142 4.41 2.47 10.49
C ALA A 142 5.70 3.20 10.93
N SER A 143 5.75 4.54 10.89
CA SER A 143 6.99 5.28 11.16
C SER A 143 7.48 5.18 12.62
N LEU A 144 6.63 4.76 13.55
CA LEU A 144 6.99 4.49 14.96
C LEU A 144 7.23 3.00 15.25
N HIS A 145 7.49 2.19 14.22
CA HIS A 145 7.69 0.74 14.36
C HIS A 145 8.78 0.39 15.38
N MET A 146 9.86 1.17 15.43
CA MET A 146 10.98 0.92 16.35
C MET A 146 10.54 0.90 17.82
N LEU A 147 9.62 1.80 18.23
CA LEU A 147 9.11 1.82 19.61
C LEU A 147 8.35 0.54 19.95
N VAL A 148 7.60 0.02 18.98
CA VAL A 148 6.86 -1.24 19.16
C VAL A 148 7.81 -2.43 19.13
N ASP A 149 8.84 -2.41 18.27
CA ASP A 149 9.86 -3.44 18.17
C ASP A 149 10.64 -3.56 19.47
N GLU A 150 11.07 -2.43 20.04
CA GLU A 150 11.78 -2.38 21.32
C GLU A 150 10.91 -2.88 22.48
N ALA A 151 9.68 -2.36 22.58
CA ALA A 151 8.77 -2.71 23.67
C ALA A 151 8.34 -4.18 23.69
N LEU A 152 8.28 -4.81 22.52
CA LEU A 152 7.77 -6.17 22.36
C LEU A 152 8.83 -7.20 22.00
N GLY A 153 10.07 -6.81 21.70
CA GLY A 153 11.11 -7.68 21.18
C GLY A 153 10.75 -8.28 19.82
N MET A 154 10.12 -7.50 18.94
CA MET A 154 9.73 -7.89 17.58
C MET A 154 10.65 -7.25 16.55
N LEU A 155 10.56 -7.71 15.30
CA LEU A 155 11.24 -7.11 14.16
C LEU A 155 10.22 -6.64 13.13
N THR A 156 10.45 -5.48 12.51
CA THR A 156 9.60 -4.96 11.45
C THR A 156 10.33 -4.92 10.12
N TYR A 157 9.76 -5.59 9.12
CA TYR A 157 10.21 -5.55 7.74
C TYR A 157 9.25 -4.75 6.87
N PHE A 158 9.77 -4.14 5.81
CA PHE A 158 8.98 -3.33 4.89
C PHE A 158 9.01 -3.91 3.49
N ALA A 159 7.82 -4.10 2.93
CA ALA A 159 7.65 -4.57 1.57
C ALA A 159 8.25 -3.59 0.55
N ASP A 160 8.60 -4.10 -0.63
CA ASP A 160 9.06 -3.27 -1.71
C ASP A 160 7.92 -2.39 -2.25
N PRO A 161 8.24 -1.19 -2.73
CA PRO A 161 7.24 -0.34 -3.37
C PRO A 161 6.54 -1.07 -4.53
N TYR A 162 5.21 -0.98 -4.57
CA TYR A 162 4.36 -1.62 -5.60
C TYR A 162 4.33 -3.15 -5.59
N SER A 163 4.77 -3.80 -4.52
CA SER A 163 4.87 -5.25 -4.38
C SER A 163 3.81 -5.81 -3.43
N SER A 164 2.52 -5.62 -3.74
CA SER A 164 1.40 -6.05 -2.89
C SER A 164 1.38 -7.57 -2.64
N TRP A 165 1.90 -8.37 -3.59
CA TRP A 165 2.00 -9.83 -3.45
C TRP A 165 2.85 -10.29 -2.26
N GLN A 166 3.78 -9.45 -1.81
CA GLN A 166 4.61 -9.74 -0.63
C GLN A 166 3.80 -9.78 0.68
N ARG A 167 2.55 -9.27 0.66
CA ARG A 167 1.59 -9.25 1.77
C ARG A 167 0.24 -9.86 1.39
N GLY A 168 0.26 -10.95 0.62
CA GLY A 168 -0.95 -11.59 0.07
C GLY A 168 -1.93 -12.13 1.11
N SER A 169 -1.48 -12.48 2.33
CA SER A 169 -2.37 -12.92 3.42
C SER A 169 -3.23 -11.77 3.90
N ASN A 170 -2.65 -10.59 4.03
CA ASN A 170 -3.35 -9.40 4.48
C ASN A 170 -4.36 -8.90 3.44
N GLU A 171 -3.97 -8.85 2.16
CA GLU A 171 -4.87 -8.49 1.07
C GLU A 171 -6.13 -9.40 1.05
N ASN A 172 -5.95 -10.70 1.19
CA ASN A 172 -7.05 -11.66 1.24
C ASN A 172 -7.96 -11.41 2.46
N ARG A 173 -7.40 -11.18 3.65
CA ARG A 173 -8.18 -10.92 4.88
C ARG A 173 -8.89 -9.58 4.82
N ASN A 174 -8.26 -8.54 4.35
CA ASN A 174 -8.87 -7.23 4.15
C ASN A 174 -10.02 -7.32 3.12
N GLY A 175 -9.89 -8.13 2.08
CA GLY A 175 -10.97 -8.43 1.15
C GLY A 175 -12.19 -9.10 1.83
N ARG A 176 -11.96 -9.97 2.82
CA ARG A 176 -13.04 -10.56 3.63
C ARG A 176 -13.68 -9.56 4.58
N ILE A 177 -12.89 -8.72 5.26
CA ILE A 177 -13.40 -7.64 6.11
C ILE A 177 -14.32 -6.73 5.29
N ARG A 178 -13.95 -6.41 4.04
CA ARG A 178 -14.72 -5.54 3.15
C ARG A 178 -16.07 -6.11 2.70
N ARG A 179 -16.36 -7.40 2.94
CA ARG A 179 -17.70 -7.97 2.75
C ARG A 179 -18.66 -7.52 3.84
N TYR A 180 -18.15 -7.27 5.05
CA TYR A 180 -18.95 -6.83 6.21
C TYR A 180 -18.87 -5.33 6.44
N LEU A 181 -17.72 -4.73 6.08
CA LEU A 181 -17.45 -3.30 6.16
C LEU A 181 -17.05 -2.79 4.77
N PRO A 182 -18.00 -2.53 3.87
CA PRO A 182 -17.75 -2.06 2.51
C PRO A 182 -16.94 -0.75 2.51
N LYS A 183 -16.30 -0.43 1.39
CA LYS A 183 -15.68 0.89 1.23
C LYS A 183 -16.78 1.94 1.27
N GLY A 184 -16.66 2.89 2.17
CA GLY A 184 -17.64 3.96 2.31
C GLY A 184 -18.60 3.77 3.50
N THR A 185 -18.38 2.77 4.36
CA THR A 185 -19.05 2.67 5.67
C THR A 185 -18.20 3.25 6.77
#